data_58d9d0c9b167e02b851ca89999c31d71
#
_entry.id   58d9d0c9b167e02b851ca89999c31d71
#
_cell.length_a   1.000
_cell.length_b   1.000
_cell.length_c   1.000
_cell.angle_alpha   90.00
_cell.angle_beta   90.00
_cell.angle_gamma   90.00
#
_symmetry.space_group_name_H-M   'P 1'
#
loop_
_entity.id
_entity.type
_entity.pdbx_description
1 polymer ?
#
loop_
_entity_poly.entity_id
_entity_poly.type
_entity_poly.pdbx_seq_one_letter_code
_entity_poly.pdbx_strand_id
1 'polypeptide(L)'
;SFGNTYDKDADGTPQFDTWYDNVATTVTVAATGDTVVKDRETAPTIQTTVPAGSTTANKLTLIKSKGETPANITVVTGTKALTAEVKLIDQDGNKVNAKSGKFFTVSMELGKNLNVVNFYHNEMALTKVAAVNSLTANDQYFYDAATGYVTFTTDDFSHFTAIVSDSAFNGGNGTEANPYLIANAEQAMQIEKLKKGAYLKLVNDITVPDEIYMSGKKFVFDLNGHTVKLEYAEGVKPNNGSVLYIGGKRGSLTINDSSEAQTGAVIGSDKTYSNKVTSAVRAGNYGKLIINGGHFYGTSE
;
A
#
# COMPACT_ATOMS: atom_id res chain seq x y z
N SER A 1 29.67 -21.60 -12.39
CA SER A 1 28.82 -20.42 -12.13
C SER A 1 27.40 -20.90 -11.93
N PHE A 2 26.93 -20.79 -10.76
CA PHE A 2 25.50 -21.02 -10.49
C PHE A 2 24.75 -19.81 -11.02
N GLY A 3 24.19 -19.92 -12.24
CA GLY A 3 23.31 -18.89 -12.77
C GLY A 3 22.11 -18.75 -11.86
N ASN A 4 21.82 -17.54 -11.41
CA ASN A 4 20.63 -17.28 -10.65
C ASN A 4 19.42 -17.46 -11.58
N THR A 5 18.68 -18.52 -11.35
CA THR A 5 17.39 -18.74 -11.97
C THR A 5 16.30 -18.37 -10.99
N TYR A 6 15.31 -17.67 -11.45
CA TYR A 6 14.08 -17.41 -10.72
C TYR A 6 12.92 -17.67 -11.67
N ASP A 7 11.82 -18.10 -11.12
CA ASP A 7 10.61 -18.29 -11.91
C ASP A 7 10.08 -16.93 -12.39
N LYS A 8 9.41 -16.98 -13.52
CA LYS A 8 8.77 -15.82 -14.13
C LYS A 8 7.29 -16.10 -14.30
N ASP A 9 6.50 -15.06 -14.24
CA ASP A 9 5.10 -15.14 -14.65
C ASP A 9 4.94 -15.25 -16.17
N ALA A 10 3.69 -15.30 -16.64
CA ALA A 10 3.39 -15.49 -18.05
C ALA A 10 3.90 -14.35 -18.96
N ASP A 11 4.14 -13.15 -18.42
CA ASP A 11 4.69 -12.00 -19.15
C ASP A 11 6.21 -11.90 -19.05
N GLY A 12 6.85 -12.84 -18.36
CA GLY A 12 8.30 -12.89 -18.20
C GLY A 12 8.83 -12.10 -16.98
N THR A 13 7.96 -11.60 -16.11
CA THR A 13 8.36 -10.89 -14.89
C THR A 13 8.87 -11.87 -13.84
N PRO A 14 10.03 -11.61 -13.21
CA PRO A 14 10.54 -12.44 -12.12
C PRO A 14 9.57 -12.51 -10.95
N GLN A 15 9.42 -13.69 -10.36
CA GLN A 15 8.64 -13.91 -9.16
C GLN A 15 9.52 -13.78 -7.93
N PHE A 16 9.20 -12.85 -7.05
CA PHE A 16 10.03 -12.51 -5.89
C PHE A 16 10.27 -13.68 -4.94
N ASP A 17 9.26 -14.48 -4.68
CA ASP A 17 9.29 -15.58 -3.73
C ASP A 17 10.07 -16.81 -4.22
N THR A 18 10.44 -16.84 -5.49
CA THR A 18 11.23 -17.90 -6.11
C THR A 18 12.68 -17.50 -6.39
N TRP A 19 13.11 -16.33 -5.87
CA TRP A 19 14.47 -15.86 -6.06
C TRP A 19 15.47 -16.65 -5.23
N TYR A 20 16.58 -16.96 -5.89
CA TYR A 20 17.74 -17.59 -5.27
C TYR A 20 18.83 -16.54 -5.00
N ASP A 21 19.88 -16.95 -4.28
CA ASP A 21 21.03 -16.12 -4.03
C ASP A 21 21.62 -15.58 -5.33
N ASN A 22 21.92 -14.31 -5.37
CA ASN A 22 22.38 -13.63 -6.57
C ASN A 22 23.91 -13.63 -6.68
N VAL A 23 24.41 -13.60 -7.92
CA VAL A 23 25.81 -13.34 -8.17
C VAL A 23 26.11 -11.87 -7.87
N ALA A 24 26.93 -11.64 -6.86
CA ALA A 24 27.33 -10.30 -6.45
C ALA A 24 28.24 -9.65 -7.50
N THR A 25 28.00 -8.36 -7.78
CA THR A 25 28.87 -7.54 -8.64
C THR A 25 29.58 -6.50 -7.78
N THR A 26 30.90 -6.42 -7.88
CA THR A 26 31.71 -5.42 -7.15
C THR A 26 32.00 -4.23 -8.06
N VAL A 27 31.74 -3.02 -7.56
CA VAL A 27 32.03 -1.76 -8.27
C VAL A 27 32.97 -0.88 -7.46
N THR A 28 33.78 -0.08 -8.15
CA THR A 28 34.58 0.98 -7.52
C THR A 28 33.72 2.20 -7.29
N VAL A 29 33.80 2.77 -6.09
CA VAL A 29 33.05 3.99 -5.75
C VAL A 29 33.62 5.17 -6.54
N ALA A 30 32.76 5.91 -7.23
CA ALA A 30 33.14 7.08 -7.98
C ALA A 30 33.62 8.22 -7.04
N ALA A 31 34.68 8.90 -7.39
CA ALA A 31 35.18 10.06 -6.64
C ALA A 31 34.18 11.24 -6.71
N THR A 32 33.47 11.36 -7.80
CA THR A 32 32.47 12.40 -8.05
C THR A 32 31.25 11.75 -8.73
N GLY A 33 30.03 12.26 -8.41
CA GLY A 33 28.79 11.73 -8.91
C GLY A 33 28.33 10.44 -8.19
N ASP A 34 27.22 9.91 -8.62
CA ASP A 34 26.63 8.73 -8.01
C ASP A 34 27.30 7.44 -8.50
N THR A 35 27.39 6.46 -7.62
CA THR A 35 27.81 5.10 -7.96
C THR A 35 26.59 4.20 -7.94
N VAL A 36 26.35 3.46 -9.02
CA VAL A 36 25.27 2.47 -9.10
C VAL A 36 25.85 1.07 -8.90
N VAL A 37 25.35 0.37 -7.89
CA VAL A 37 25.74 -1.01 -7.55
C VAL A 37 24.56 -1.92 -7.84
N LYS A 38 24.82 -3.03 -8.53
CA LYS A 38 23.79 -4.02 -8.93
C LYS A 38 24.15 -5.39 -8.41
N ASP A 39 23.16 -6.23 -8.16
CA ASP A 39 23.37 -7.65 -7.89
C ASP A 39 23.59 -8.49 -9.17
N ARG A 40 23.34 -7.88 -10.35
CA ARG A 40 23.55 -8.44 -11.69
C ARG A 40 24.06 -7.40 -12.68
N GLU A 41 24.84 -7.86 -13.67
CA GLU A 41 25.31 -6.99 -14.75
C GLU A 41 24.23 -6.66 -15.79
N THR A 42 23.49 -7.69 -16.24
CA THR A 42 22.62 -7.58 -17.41
C THR A 42 21.13 -7.45 -17.11
N ALA A 43 20.69 -7.88 -15.96
CA ALA A 43 19.29 -7.79 -15.52
C ALA A 43 19.23 -7.58 -14.02
N PRO A 44 19.48 -6.34 -13.55
CA PRO A 44 19.48 -6.06 -12.12
C PRO A 44 18.07 -6.21 -11.56
N THR A 45 17.89 -7.19 -10.69
CA THR A 45 16.69 -7.34 -9.89
C THR A 45 16.71 -6.46 -8.66
N ILE A 46 17.90 -6.04 -8.26
CA ILE A 46 18.13 -5.00 -7.25
C ILE A 46 19.33 -4.15 -7.67
N GLN A 47 19.22 -2.86 -7.46
CA GLN A 47 20.31 -1.92 -7.57
C GLN A 47 20.22 -0.86 -6.47
N THR A 48 21.35 -0.34 -6.05
CA THR A 48 21.42 0.83 -5.17
C THR A 48 22.19 1.95 -5.81
N THR A 49 21.70 3.16 -5.69
CA THR A 49 22.39 4.40 -6.04
C THR A 49 23.03 4.96 -4.78
N VAL A 50 24.33 5.07 -4.81
CA VAL A 50 25.18 5.57 -3.71
C VAL A 50 25.64 6.97 -4.08
N PRO A 51 25.07 8.03 -3.47
CA PRO A 51 25.49 9.40 -3.76
C PRO A 51 26.97 9.65 -3.40
N ALA A 52 27.62 10.53 -4.15
CA ALA A 52 28.99 10.91 -3.86
C ALA A 52 29.14 11.39 -2.41
N GLY A 53 30.17 10.90 -1.74
CA GLY A 53 30.46 11.26 -0.35
C GLY A 53 29.55 10.65 0.71
N SER A 54 28.59 9.77 0.34
CA SER A 54 27.68 9.10 1.28
C SER A 54 28.31 7.88 1.98
N THR A 55 29.46 7.40 1.53
CA THR A 55 30.22 6.30 2.14
C THR A 55 31.72 6.60 2.18
N THR A 56 32.45 5.85 3.00
CA THR A 56 33.92 5.84 3.03
C THR A 56 34.52 4.64 2.29
N ALA A 57 33.67 3.70 1.85
CA ALA A 57 34.13 2.53 1.10
C ALA A 57 34.68 2.92 -0.28
N ASN A 58 35.71 2.21 -0.74
CA ASN A 58 36.31 2.38 -2.07
C ASN A 58 35.69 1.42 -3.10
N LYS A 59 35.20 0.28 -2.65
CA LYS A 59 34.51 -0.71 -3.47
C LYS A 59 33.26 -1.18 -2.74
N LEU A 60 32.23 -1.50 -3.50
CA LEU A 60 30.94 -1.94 -2.97
C LEU A 60 30.46 -3.18 -3.70
N THR A 61 29.90 -4.09 -2.95
CA THR A 61 29.22 -5.29 -3.45
C THR A 61 27.81 -5.34 -2.86
N LEU A 62 26.81 -5.47 -3.73
CA LEU A 62 25.39 -5.61 -3.33
C LEU A 62 24.98 -7.08 -3.45
N ILE A 63 24.41 -7.62 -2.37
CA ILE A 63 23.95 -9.01 -2.31
C ILE A 63 22.50 -9.00 -1.86
N LYS A 64 21.65 -9.75 -2.58
CA LYS A 64 20.27 -9.99 -2.20
C LYS A 64 20.01 -11.49 -2.12
N SER A 65 19.36 -11.91 -1.07
CA SER A 65 18.85 -13.26 -0.88
C SER A 65 17.43 -13.23 -0.34
N LYS A 66 16.71 -14.36 -0.44
CA LYS A 66 15.41 -14.51 0.21
C LYS A 66 15.60 -14.43 1.72
N GLY A 67 14.84 -13.54 2.38
CA GLY A 67 14.85 -13.36 3.81
C GLY A 67 13.65 -13.99 4.51
N GLU A 68 13.75 -14.14 5.81
CA GLU A 68 12.62 -14.47 6.66
C GLU A 68 11.90 -13.19 7.08
N THR A 69 10.56 -13.22 7.04
CA THR A 69 9.76 -12.08 7.47
C THR A 69 9.93 -11.87 8.99
N PRO A 70 10.28 -10.65 9.43
CA PRO A 70 10.39 -10.35 10.85
C PRO A 70 9.12 -10.70 11.62
N ALA A 71 9.26 -11.31 12.81
CA ALA A 71 8.15 -11.88 13.57
C ALA A 71 7.09 -10.85 14.01
N ASN A 72 7.49 -9.58 14.16
CA ASN A 72 6.59 -8.52 14.59
C ASN A 72 5.81 -7.88 13.43
N ILE A 73 6.05 -8.30 12.18
CA ILE A 73 5.23 -7.88 11.05
C ILE A 73 3.98 -8.77 11.00
N THR A 74 2.82 -8.15 11.19
CA THR A 74 1.55 -8.86 11.09
C THR A 74 1.15 -9.07 9.64
N VAL A 75 0.99 -10.34 9.25
CA VAL A 75 0.47 -10.73 7.93
C VAL A 75 -0.98 -11.17 8.11
N VAL A 76 -1.92 -10.31 7.71
CA VAL A 76 -3.36 -10.60 7.84
C VAL A 76 -3.85 -11.49 6.70
N THR A 77 -5.00 -12.18 6.91
CA THR A 77 -5.65 -12.97 5.86
C THR A 77 -5.85 -12.13 4.60
N GLY A 78 -5.60 -12.71 3.43
CA GLY A 78 -5.69 -12.02 2.14
C GLY A 78 -4.47 -11.16 1.82
N THR A 79 -3.39 -11.29 2.59
CA THR A 79 -2.09 -10.69 2.29
C THR A 79 -0.97 -11.73 2.36
N LYS A 80 0.14 -11.40 1.72
CA LYS A 80 1.40 -12.16 1.84
C LYS A 80 2.56 -11.20 2.07
N ALA A 81 3.61 -11.70 2.71
CA ALA A 81 4.87 -10.98 2.90
C ALA A 81 5.92 -11.47 1.90
N LEU A 82 6.59 -10.53 1.24
CA LEU A 82 7.73 -10.79 0.38
C LEU A 82 8.95 -10.14 1.03
N THR A 83 9.89 -10.95 1.54
CA THR A 83 11.05 -10.46 2.30
C THR A 83 12.35 -10.78 1.58
N ALA A 84 13.19 -9.76 1.39
CA ALA A 84 14.57 -9.90 0.96
C ALA A 84 15.52 -9.52 2.09
N GLU A 85 16.57 -10.30 2.29
CA GLU A 85 17.76 -9.88 3.00
C GLU A 85 18.70 -9.21 2.01
N VAL A 86 19.10 -7.97 2.31
CA VAL A 86 19.98 -7.18 1.44
C VAL A 86 21.23 -6.78 2.23
N LYS A 87 22.40 -6.95 1.61
CA LYS A 87 23.69 -6.58 2.16
C LYS A 87 24.43 -5.68 1.19
N LEU A 88 24.97 -4.57 1.67
CA LEU A 88 25.97 -3.77 0.99
C LEU A 88 27.25 -3.89 1.77
N ILE A 89 28.30 -4.42 1.14
CA ILE A 89 29.59 -4.67 1.78
C ILE A 89 30.73 -3.95 1.05
N ASP A 90 31.79 -3.61 1.77
CA ASP A 90 33.01 -3.05 1.24
C ASP A 90 33.95 -4.15 0.73
N GLN A 91 35.17 -3.74 0.30
CA GLN A 91 36.21 -4.64 -0.18
C GLN A 91 36.74 -5.61 0.90
N ASP A 92 36.53 -5.31 2.16
CA ASP A 92 36.98 -6.11 3.29
C ASP A 92 35.86 -6.99 3.87
N GLY A 93 34.66 -6.94 3.24
CA GLY A 93 33.48 -7.68 3.64
C GLY A 93 32.69 -7.04 4.79
N ASN A 94 32.99 -5.82 5.17
CA ASN A 94 32.29 -5.11 6.22
C ASN A 94 30.98 -4.50 5.69
N LYS A 95 29.96 -4.49 6.56
CA LYS A 95 28.69 -3.81 6.25
C LYS A 95 28.92 -2.30 6.00
N VAL A 96 28.31 -1.80 4.93
CA VAL A 96 28.36 -0.38 4.57
C VAL A 96 27.02 0.28 4.90
N ASN A 97 27.10 1.33 5.71
CA ASN A 97 25.98 2.22 6.01
C ASN A 97 26.24 3.59 5.39
N ALA A 98 25.19 4.37 5.17
CA ALA A 98 25.32 5.75 4.76
C ALA A 98 25.88 6.60 5.91
N LYS A 99 26.63 7.64 5.57
CA LYS A 99 27.07 8.65 6.54
C LYS A 99 25.86 9.38 7.13
N SER A 100 26.02 9.88 8.34
CA SER A 100 24.98 10.64 9.03
C SER A 100 24.32 11.71 8.14
N GLY A 101 23.00 11.70 8.08
CA GLY A 101 22.20 12.62 7.27
C GLY A 101 22.21 12.30 5.77
N LYS A 102 22.76 11.15 5.35
CA LYS A 102 22.76 10.63 3.98
C LYS A 102 21.93 9.35 3.90
N PHE A 103 21.49 9.00 2.72
CA PHE A 103 20.80 7.75 2.44
C PHE A 103 21.13 7.25 1.02
N PHE A 104 20.89 5.99 0.80
CA PHE A 104 20.97 5.33 -0.49
C PHE A 104 19.56 5.23 -1.10
N THR A 105 19.48 5.18 -2.42
CA THR A 105 18.23 4.87 -3.12
C THR A 105 18.34 3.47 -3.73
N VAL A 106 17.41 2.61 -3.39
CA VAL A 106 17.40 1.21 -3.80
C VAL A 106 16.19 0.96 -4.69
N SER A 107 16.38 0.28 -5.82
CA SER A 107 15.28 -0.25 -6.64
C SER A 107 15.34 -1.76 -6.65
N MET A 108 14.24 -2.41 -6.29
CA MET A 108 14.12 -3.85 -6.17
C MET A 108 12.87 -4.34 -6.91
N GLU A 109 13.04 -5.37 -7.72
CA GLU A 109 11.94 -5.97 -8.47
C GLU A 109 11.09 -6.85 -7.55
N LEU A 110 9.81 -6.56 -7.47
CA LEU A 110 8.83 -7.35 -6.71
C LEU A 110 7.91 -8.17 -7.62
N GLY A 111 7.62 -7.67 -8.79
CA GLY A 111 6.61 -8.17 -9.71
C GLY A 111 5.63 -7.06 -10.11
N LYS A 112 5.03 -7.20 -11.29
CA LYS A 112 4.08 -6.22 -11.83
C LYS A 112 2.68 -6.38 -11.24
N ASN A 113 1.93 -5.30 -11.26
CA ASN A 113 0.50 -5.26 -10.92
C ASN A 113 0.16 -5.83 -9.54
N LEU A 114 1.08 -5.72 -8.57
CA LEU A 114 0.84 -6.07 -7.19
C LEU A 114 0.12 -4.94 -6.46
N ASN A 115 -0.68 -5.28 -5.46
CA ASN A 115 -1.20 -4.31 -4.51
C ASN A 115 -0.31 -4.30 -3.26
N VAL A 116 0.76 -3.50 -3.30
CA VAL A 116 1.68 -3.31 -2.17
C VAL A 116 1.04 -2.35 -1.16
N VAL A 117 0.61 -2.87 -0.03
CA VAL A 117 -0.11 -2.10 1.00
C VAL A 117 0.80 -1.57 2.10
N ASN A 118 1.97 -2.20 2.30
CA ASN A 118 3.00 -1.74 3.22
C ASN A 118 4.39 -2.17 2.74
N PHE A 119 5.40 -1.44 3.16
CA PHE A 119 6.80 -1.78 2.93
C PHE A 119 7.60 -1.47 4.20
N TYR A 120 8.41 -2.44 4.65
CA TYR A 120 9.13 -2.39 5.92
C TYR A 120 10.63 -2.51 5.71
N HIS A 121 11.39 -1.80 6.53
CA HIS A 121 12.80 -2.07 6.80
C HIS A 121 12.87 -2.69 8.21
N ASN A 122 13.25 -3.94 8.30
CA ASN A 122 13.07 -4.75 9.51
C ASN A 122 11.59 -4.69 9.96
N GLU A 123 11.31 -4.11 11.10
CA GLU A 123 9.97 -3.97 11.68
C GLU A 123 9.39 -2.56 11.50
N MET A 124 10.16 -1.64 10.94
CA MET A 124 9.76 -0.25 10.74
C MET A 124 9.08 -0.07 9.39
N ALA A 125 7.84 0.41 9.40
CA ALA A 125 7.13 0.76 8.17
C ALA A 125 7.73 2.02 7.54
N LEU A 126 8.03 1.96 6.24
CA LEU A 126 8.47 3.11 5.47
C LEU A 126 7.27 3.97 5.06
N THR A 127 7.53 5.24 4.84
CA THR A 127 6.52 6.18 4.37
C THR A 127 6.32 6.05 2.86
N LYS A 128 5.10 5.76 2.43
CA LYS A 128 4.73 5.74 1.02
C LYS A 128 4.74 7.15 0.44
N VAL A 129 5.34 7.32 -0.73
CA VAL A 129 5.27 8.57 -1.50
C VAL A 129 4.53 8.36 -2.82
N ALA A 130 4.07 9.46 -3.44
CA ALA A 130 3.22 9.42 -4.63
C ALA A 130 3.97 9.12 -5.94
N ALA A 131 5.28 9.35 -5.98
CA ALA A 131 6.10 9.15 -7.16
C ALA A 131 7.58 8.94 -6.78
N VAL A 132 8.36 8.35 -7.69
CA VAL A 132 9.78 8.08 -7.45
C VAL A 132 10.59 9.36 -7.19
N ASN A 133 10.25 10.47 -7.83
CA ASN A 133 10.90 11.76 -7.62
C ASN A 133 10.53 12.45 -6.30
N SER A 134 9.59 11.89 -5.55
CA SER A 134 9.21 12.33 -4.20
C SER A 134 10.01 11.63 -3.10
N LEU A 135 10.94 10.75 -3.44
CA LEU A 135 11.86 10.11 -2.50
C LEU A 135 12.98 11.10 -2.11
N THR A 136 12.73 11.91 -1.11
CA THR A 136 13.61 13.03 -0.71
C THR A 136 14.15 12.93 0.71
N ALA A 137 13.72 11.94 1.47
CA ALA A 137 14.16 11.66 2.83
C ALA A 137 14.44 10.16 3.00
N ASN A 138 15.09 9.79 4.12
CA ASN A 138 15.27 8.39 4.48
C ASN A 138 13.91 7.72 4.79
N ASP A 139 13.85 6.39 4.69
CA ASP A 139 12.70 5.56 5.06
C ASP A 139 11.40 5.88 4.29
N GLN A 140 11.53 6.17 2.99
CA GLN A 140 10.43 6.37 2.06
C GLN A 140 10.43 5.27 0.99
N TYR A 141 9.25 4.99 0.43
CA TYR A 141 9.13 4.05 -0.70
C TYR A 141 8.07 4.46 -1.71
N PHE A 142 8.28 4.01 -2.94
CA PHE A 142 7.33 4.07 -4.04
C PHE A 142 7.33 2.74 -4.78
N TYR A 143 6.16 2.17 -5.01
CA TYR A 143 5.99 0.98 -5.84
C TYR A 143 5.36 1.37 -7.18
N ASP A 144 6.02 1.01 -8.27
CA ASP A 144 5.52 1.17 -9.63
C ASP A 144 4.92 -0.15 -10.13
N ALA A 145 3.60 -0.22 -10.21
CA ALA A 145 2.89 -1.42 -10.64
C ALA A 145 3.16 -1.80 -12.10
N ALA A 146 3.44 -0.81 -12.97
CA ALA A 146 3.69 -1.05 -14.38
C ALA A 146 5.06 -1.71 -14.64
N THR A 147 6.07 -1.33 -13.87
CA THR A 147 7.43 -1.89 -13.98
C THR A 147 7.67 -3.05 -13.02
N GLY A 148 6.92 -3.11 -11.92
CA GLY A 148 7.09 -4.13 -10.88
C GLY A 148 8.18 -3.82 -9.87
N TYR A 149 8.77 -2.61 -9.91
CA TYR A 149 9.83 -2.21 -9.00
C TYR A 149 9.29 -1.44 -7.80
N VAL A 150 9.81 -1.76 -6.61
CA VAL A 150 9.77 -0.86 -5.47
C VAL A 150 11.07 -0.09 -5.39
N THR A 151 10.98 1.24 -5.30
CA THR A 151 12.12 2.12 -5.06
C THR A 151 11.99 2.70 -3.67
N PHE A 152 13.03 2.62 -2.88
CA PHE A 152 13.01 3.08 -1.49
C PHE A 152 14.35 3.70 -1.10
N THR A 153 14.32 4.43 -0.01
CA THR A 153 15.49 5.08 0.58
C THR A 153 15.84 4.42 1.91
N THR A 154 17.12 4.22 2.15
CA THR A 154 17.62 3.63 3.39
C THR A 154 19.04 4.11 3.69
N ASP A 155 19.39 4.21 4.97
CA ASP A 155 20.76 4.52 5.40
C ASP A 155 21.55 3.27 5.79
N ASP A 156 20.88 2.13 5.93
CA ASP A 156 21.52 0.83 6.15
C ASP A 156 20.75 -0.32 5.48
N PHE A 157 21.34 -1.52 5.49
CA PHE A 157 20.78 -2.68 4.81
C PHE A 157 20.54 -3.84 5.79
N SER A 158 19.42 -4.51 5.62
CA SER A 158 18.99 -5.65 6.41
C SER A 158 17.85 -6.38 5.70
N HIS A 159 16.71 -6.59 6.36
CA HIS A 159 15.52 -7.20 5.79
C HIS A 159 14.56 -6.12 5.29
N PHE A 160 14.11 -6.27 4.06
CA PHE A 160 13.06 -5.43 3.47
C PHE A 160 11.86 -6.31 3.12
N THR A 161 10.68 -5.91 3.60
CA THR A 161 9.46 -6.71 3.46
C THR A 161 8.36 -5.89 2.81
N ALA A 162 7.84 -6.38 1.69
CA ALA A 162 6.61 -5.88 1.09
C ALA A 162 5.43 -6.71 1.57
N ILE A 163 4.37 -6.07 2.02
CA ILE A 163 3.08 -6.70 2.25
C ILE A 163 2.21 -6.48 1.03
N VAL A 164 1.77 -7.56 0.42
CA VAL A 164 0.98 -7.56 -0.81
C VAL A 164 -0.40 -8.13 -0.53
N SER A 165 -1.45 -7.39 -0.89
CA SER A 165 -2.82 -7.86 -0.79
C SER A 165 -3.26 -8.62 -2.04
N ASP A 166 -4.02 -9.69 -1.83
CA ASP A 166 -4.61 -10.50 -2.92
C ASP A 166 -5.82 -9.82 -3.58
N SER A 167 -6.29 -8.71 -3.03
CA SER A 167 -7.45 -7.93 -3.49
C SER A 167 -7.09 -6.45 -3.69
N ALA A 168 -8.06 -5.65 -4.14
CA ALA A 168 -7.91 -4.20 -4.22
C ALA A 168 -7.91 -3.50 -2.84
N PHE A 169 -8.11 -4.24 -1.74
CA PHE A 169 -8.21 -3.73 -0.37
C PHE A 169 -6.92 -3.97 0.41
N ASN A 170 -6.90 -3.50 1.65
CA ASN A 170 -5.72 -3.60 2.54
C ASN A 170 -5.56 -4.98 3.20
N GLY A 171 -6.27 -5.98 2.70
CA GLY A 171 -6.33 -7.35 3.22
C GLY A 171 -7.75 -7.81 3.47
N GLY A 172 -7.89 -9.00 4.04
CA GLY A 172 -9.16 -9.67 4.21
C GLY A 172 -9.62 -10.40 2.94
N ASN A 173 -10.73 -11.09 3.05
CA ASN A 173 -11.35 -11.82 1.94
C ASN A 173 -12.87 -11.55 1.79
N GLY A 174 -13.39 -10.55 2.53
CA GLY A 174 -14.79 -10.12 2.47
C GLY A 174 -15.77 -10.99 3.21
N THR A 175 -15.31 -11.96 4.03
CA THR A 175 -16.16 -12.75 4.92
C THR A 175 -16.33 -12.04 6.27
N GLU A 176 -17.29 -12.49 7.08
CA GLU A 176 -17.50 -11.96 8.42
C GLU A 176 -16.27 -12.11 9.31
N ALA A 177 -15.60 -13.27 9.26
CA ALA A 177 -14.39 -13.54 10.04
C ALA A 177 -13.18 -12.76 9.54
N ASN A 178 -13.12 -12.42 8.26
CA ASN A 178 -12.02 -11.71 7.61
C ASN A 178 -12.56 -10.66 6.63
N PRO A 179 -13.15 -9.56 7.12
CA PRO A 179 -13.68 -8.51 6.26
C PRO A 179 -12.60 -7.88 5.39
N TYR A 180 -12.95 -7.37 4.22
CA TYR A 180 -12.03 -6.52 3.48
C TYR A 180 -11.69 -5.28 4.28
N LEU A 181 -10.39 -5.01 4.44
CA LEU A 181 -9.89 -3.88 5.20
C LEU A 181 -9.74 -2.66 4.28
N ILE A 182 -10.29 -1.53 4.70
CA ILE A 182 -10.29 -0.28 3.93
C ILE A 182 -9.45 0.74 4.67
N ALA A 183 -8.29 1.09 4.09
CA ALA A 183 -7.31 1.98 4.69
C ALA A 183 -7.28 3.39 4.07
N ASN A 184 -7.87 3.56 2.88
CA ASN A 184 -7.84 4.83 2.14
C ASN A 184 -9.03 4.96 1.18
N ALA A 185 -9.20 6.16 0.61
CA ALA A 185 -10.27 6.48 -0.32
C ALA A 185 -10.24 5.65 -1.61
N GLU A 186 -9.05 5.39 -2.14
CA GLU A 186 -8.90 4.60 -3.36
C GLU A 186 -9.50 3.19 -3.18
N GLN A 187 -9.23 2.56 -2.05
CA GLN A 187 -9.80 1.26 -1.70
C GLN A 187 -11.31 1.35 -1.51
N ALA A 188 -11.82 2.39 -0.86
CA ALA A 188 -13.27 2.58 -0.68
C ALA A 188 -14.00 2.69 -2.03
N MET A 189 -13.40 3.36 -3.02
CA MET A 189 -13.97 3.47 -4.38
C MET A 189 -13.95 2.14 -5.16
N GLN A 190 -13.25 1.10 -4.70
CA GLN A 190 -13.30 -0.23 -5.32
C GLN A 190 -14.51 -1.06 -4.88
N ILE A 191 -15.23 -0.65 -3.82
CA ILE A 191 -16.38 -1.39 -3.29
C ILE A 191 -17.46 -1.59 -4.36
N GLU A 192 -17.74 -0.58 -5.17
CA GLU A 192 -18.72 -0.65 -6.25
C GLU A 192 -18.42 -1.74 -7.30
N LYS A 193 -17.11 -2.05 -7.50
CA LYS A 193 -16.64 -3.04 -8.46
C LYS A 193 -16.75 -4.49 -7.95
N LEU A 194 -17.06 -4.69 -6.68
CA LEU A 194 -17.23 -6.02 -6.13
C LEU A 194 -18.40 -6.74 -6.82
N LYS A 195 -18.15 -7.95 -7.29
CA LYS A 195 -19.16 -8.78 -7.96
C LYS A 195 -20.18 -9.38 -6.99
N LYS A 196 -19.82 -9.47 -5.72
CA LYS A 196 -20.66 -10.02 -4.63
C LYS A 196 -20.68 -9.03 -3.48
N GLY A 197 -21.69 -9.16 -2.60
CA GLY A 197 -21.68 -8.50 -1.31
C GLY A 197 -20.55 -9.00 -0.43
N ALA A 198 -20.16 -8.17 0.53
CA ALA A 198 -19.01 -8.45 1.39
C ALA A 198 -19.16 -7.79 2.77
N TYR A 199 -18.36 -8.28 3.71
CA TYR A 199 -18.05 -7.61 4.96
C TYR A 199 -16.86 -6.68 4.73
N LEU A 200 -16.99 -5.43 5.16
CA LEU A 200 -16.06 -4.32 4.95
C LEU A 200 -15.74 -3.70 6.32
N LYS A 201 -14.50 -3.35 6.56
CA LYS A 201 -14.07 -2.75 7.84
C LYS A 201 -13.08 -1.62 7.61
N LEU A 202 -13.35 -0.45 8.16
CA LEU A 202 -12.39 0.66 8.17
C LEU A 202 -11.23 0.34 9.13
N VAL A 203 -10.02 0.70 8.71
CA VAL A 203 -8.81 0.61 9.53
C VAL A 203 -8.11 1.95 9.68
N ASN A 204 -8.60 2.97 8.99
CA ASN A 204 -8.18 4.38 9.13
C ASN A 204 -9.38 5.29 8.92
N ASP A 205 -9.25 6.53 9.35
CA ASP A 205 -10.11 7.62 8.90
C ASP A 205 -9.84 7.88 7.42
N ILE A 206 -10.90 8.03 6.62
CA ILE A 206 -10.77 8.26 5.19
C ILE A 206 -11.64 9.42 4.72
N THR A 207 -11.15 10.14 3.73
CA THR A 207 -11.95 11.14 3.01
C THR A 207 -12.11 10.68 1.56
N VAL A 208 -13.35 10.42 1.16
CA VAL A 208 -13.68 9.93 -0.19
C VAL A 208 -14.08 11.09 -1.11
N PRO A 209 -13.69 11.03 -2.39
CA PRO A 209 -13.99 12.09 -3.35
C PRO A 209 -15.40 11.98 -3.97
N ASP A 210 -16.08 10.87 -3.74
CA ASP A 210 -17.40 10.56 -4.30
C ASP A 210 -18.16 9.59 -3.40
N GLU A 211 -19.44 9.40 -3.70
CA GLU A 211 -20.33 8.45 -3.04
C GLU A 211 -19.80 7.01 -3.14
N ILE A 212 -19.74 6.30 -2.02
CA ILE A 212 -19.51 4.86 -2.02
C ILE A 212 -20.81 4.17 -2.43
N TYR A 213 -20.86 3.77 -3.69
CA TYR A 213 -22.06 3.21 -4.30
C TYR A 213 -22.13 1.70 -4.12
N MET A 214 -23.20 1.26 -3.48
CA MET A 214 -23.53 -0.16 -3.26
C MET A 214 -24.90 -0.43 -3.81
N SER A 215 -25.07 -1.44 -4.65
CA SER A 215 -26.34 -1.74 -5.27
C SER A 215 -26.53 -3.25 -5.50
N GLY A 216 -27.74 -3.73 -5.29
CA GLY A 216 -28.17 -5.08 -5.61
C GLY A 216 -27.50 -6.21 -4.84
N LYS A 217 -26.67 -5.88 -3.83
CA LYS A 217 -25.85 -6.84 -3.07
C LYS A 217 -25.99 -6.59 -1.57
N LYS A 218 -25.55 -7.54 -0.76
CA LYS A 218 -25.57 -7.44 0.71
C LYS A 218 -24.20 -7.03 1.21
N PHE A 219 -24.12 -5.88 1.90
CA PHE A 219 -22.91 -5.38 2.51
C PHE A 219 -23.09 -5.22 4.01
N VAL A 220 -22.04 -5.50 4.75
CA VAL A 220 -21.87 -5.12 6.15
C VAL A 220 -20.66 -4.19 6.21
N PHE A 221 -20.85 -2.97 6.68
CA PHE A 221 -19.82 -1.93 6.74
C PHE A 221 -19.54 -1.59 8.20
N ASP A 222 -18.39 -1.99 8.70
CA ASP A 222 -17.96 -1.74 10.07
C ASP A 222 -17.08 -0.49 10.10
N LEU A 223 -17.53 0.53 10.79
CA LEU A 223 -16.78 1.78 10.99
C LEU A 223 -15.57 1.58 11.90
N ASN A 224 -15.60 0.62 12.82
CA ASN A 224 -14.47 0.27 13.68
C ASN A 224 -13.84 1.48 14.38
N GLY A 225 -14.66 2.45 14.81
CA GLY A 225 -14.21 3.65 15.46
C GLY A 225 -13.68 4.77 14.54
N HIS A 226 -13.60 4.50 13.24
CA HIS A 226 -13.06 5.42 12.25
C HIS A 226 -14.15 6.24 11.56
N THR A 227 -13.69 7.30 10.92
CA THR A 227 -14.55 8.23 10.17
C THR A 227 -14.41 8.01 8.67
N VAL A 228 -15.55 7.96 7.97
CA VAL A 228 -15.60 8.15 6.52
C VAL A 228 -16.27 9.50 6.24
N LYS A 229 -15.53 10.42 5.60
CA LYS A 229 -16.00 11.75 5.20
C LYS A 229 -16.08 11.84 3.68
N LEU A 230 -17.12 12.48 3.17
CA LEU A 230 -17.22 12.85 1.76
C LEU A 230 -16.71 14.29 1.56
N GLU A 231 -15.80 14.47 0.63
CA GLU A 231 -15.33 15.78 0.22
C GLU A 231 -15.13 15.84 -1.29
N TYR A 232 -16.01 16.57 -1.98
CA TYR A 232 -15.89 16.73 -3.41
C TYR A 232 -14.72 17.64 -3.78
N ALA A 233 -14.02 17.31 -4.87
CA ALA A 233 -13.02 18.19 -5.44
C ALA A 233 -13.64 19.52 -5.88
N GLU A 234 -12.85 20.58 -5.86
CA GLU A 234 -13.27 21.89 -6.30
C GLU A 234 -13.79 21.84 -7.76
N GLY A 235 -14.95 22.45 -8.02
CA GLY A 235 -15.58 22.48 -9.34
C GLY A 235 -16.38 21.23 -9.73
N VAL A 236 -16.36 20.17 -8.92
CA VAL A 236 -17.17 18.98 -9.16
C VAL A 236 -18.63 19.26 -8.77
N LYS A 237 -19.56 18.95 -9.67
CA LYS A 237 -21.02 19.05 -9.43
C LYS A 237 -21.59 17.70 -9.04
N PRO A 238 -21.84 17.42 -7.75
CA PRO A 238 -22.47 16.17 -7.36
C PRO A 238 -23.92 16.12 -7.85
N ASN A 239 -24.31 15.02 -8.46
CA ASN A 239 -25.71 14.83 -8.88
C ASN A 239 -26.64 14.59 -7.71
N ASN A 240 -26.24 13.82 -6.75
CA ASN A 240 -26.92 13.57 -5.48
C ASN A 240 -25.85 13.06 -4.51
N GLY A 241 -25.64 13.71 -3.40
CA GLY A 241 -24.56 13.33 -2.53
C GLY A 241 -25.00 12.55 -1.32
N SER A 242 -24.53 11.34 -1.18
CA SER A 242 -24.41 10.69 0.11
C SER A 242 -23.01 10.09 0.24
N VAL A 243 -22.56 9.89 1.48
CA VAL A 243 -21.28 9.19 1.67
C VAL A 243 -21.44 7.72 1.31
N LEU A 244 -22.50 7.10 1.81
CA LEU A 244 -22.84 5.72 1.54
C LEU A 244 -24.21 5.64 0.87
N TYR A 245 -24.29 4.92 -0.23
CA TYR A 245 -25.55 4.64 -0.92
C TYR A 245 -25.80 3.15 -1.02
N ILE A 246 -27.04 2.73 -0.71
CA ILE A 246 -27.52 1.37 -0.94
C ILE A 246 -28.79 1.41 -1.80
N GLY A 247 -28.83 0.62 -2.85
CA GLY A 247 -29.98 0.54 -3.74
C GLY A 247 -30.23 -0.86 -4.30
N GLY A 248 -31.35 -1.00 -5.01
CA GLY A 248 -31.77 -2.23 -5.69
C GLY A 248 -32.55 -3.20 -4.80
N LYS A 249 -33.48 -3.95 -5.40
CA LYS A 249 -34.40 -4.86 -4.70
C LYS A 249 -33.73 -5.92 -3.81
N ARG A 250 -32.46 -6.26 -4.08
CA ARG A 250 -31.68 -7.24 -3.31
C ARG A 250 -30.57 -6.56 -2.50
N GLY A 251 -30.50 -5.24 -2.57
CA GLY A 251 -29.47 -4.45 -1.88
C GLY A 251 -29.78 -4.33 -0.40
N SER A 252 -28.79 -4.61 0.45
CA SER A 252 -28.86 -4.30 1.87
C SER A 252 -27.50 -3.83 2.36
N LEU A 253 -27.51 -2.83 3.22
CA LEU A 253 -26.35 -2.31 3.93
C LEU A 253 -26.65 -2.39 5.42
N THR A 254 -25.81 -3.09 6.14
CA THR A 254 -25.75 -3.04 7.60
C THR A 254 -24.53 -2.24 8.01
N ILE A 255 -24.72 -1.20 8.80
CA ILE A 255 -23.61 -0.38 9.33
C ILE A 255 -23.42 -0.72 10.80
N ASN A 256 -22.22 -1.12 11.14
CA ASN A 256 -21.78 -1.42 12.49
C ASN A 256 -20.69 -0.46 12.92
N ASP A 257 -20.46 -0.35 14.21
CA ASP A 257 -19.24 0.20 14.80
C ASP A 257 -18.75 -0.77 15.87
N SER A 258 -17.76 -1.59 15.52
CA SER A 258 -17.22 -2.64 16.40
C SER A 258 -16.22 -2.09 17.42
N SER A 259 -15.91 -0.81 17.39
CA SER A 259 -14.99 -0.20 18.35
C SER A 259 -15.62 -0.13 19.75
N GLU A 260 -14.79 -0.30 20.77
CA GLU A 260 -15.24 -0.17 22.16
C GLU A 260 -15.74 1.24 22.47
N ALA A 261 -15.07 2.26 21.91
CA ALA A 261 -15.42 3.66 22.13
C ALA A 261 -16.65 4.14 21.33
N GLN A 262 -17.14 3.36 20.36
CA GLN A 262 -18.28 3.69 19.50
C GLN A 262 -18.16 5.06 18.82
N THR A 263 -16.95 5.41 18.36
CA THR A 263 -16.62 6.74 17.80
C THR A 263 -16.71 6.80 16.29
N GLY A 264 -17.06 5.68 15.64
CA GLY A 264 -17.18 5.61 14.20
C GLY A 264 -18.18 6.62 13.64
N ALA A 265 -17.86 7.27 12.54
CA ALA A 265 -18.70 8.30 11.97
C ALA A 265 -18.78 8.26 10.43
N VAL A 266 -19.91 8.71 9.92
CA VAL A 266 -20.15 8.94 8.49
C VAL A 266 -20.53 10.42 8.34
N ILE A 267 -19.70 11.18 7.64
CA ILE A 267 -19.82 12.64 7.56
C ILE A 267 -19.99 13.08 6.10
N GLY A 268 -21.11 13.75 5.82
CA GLY A 268 -21.39 14.39 4.54
C GLY A 268 -20.44 15.56 4.25
N SER A 269 -20.43 16.03 3.01
CA SER A 269 -19.58 17.15 2.62
C SER A 269 -20.03 18.44 3.28
N ASP A 270 -19.08 19.26 3.76
CA ASP A 270 -19.33 20.61 4.27
C ASP A 270 -19.66 21.60 3.15
N LYS A 271 -19.37 21.23 1.90
CA LYS A 271 -19.59 22.08 0.73
C LYS A 271 -20.98 21.85 0.18
N THR A 272 -21.82 22.88 0.26
CA THR A 272 -23.08 22.90 -0.48
C THR A 272 -22.76 23.17 -1.95
N TYR A 273 -23.28 22.36 -2.83
CA TYR A 273 -23.21 22.62 -4.27
C TYR A 273 -24.63 22.88 -4.80
N SER A 274 -24.86 24.08 -5.31
CA SER A 274 -26.15 24.45 -5.91
C SER A 274 -27.36 24.15 -5.00
N ASN A 275 -27.30 24.47 -3.72
CA ASN A 275 -28.35 24.21 -2.73
C ASN A 275 -28.68 22.73 -2.49
N LYS A 276 -27.77 21.81 -2.82
CA LYS A 276 -27.93 20.40 -2.53
C LYS A 276 -27.14 20.01 -1.29
N VAL A 277 -27.84 19.45 -0.34
CA VAL A 277 -27.24 18.87 0.88
C VAL A 277 -26.70 17.48 0.62
N THR A 278 -25.65 17.12 1.33
CA THR A 278 -25.08 15.77 1.30
C THR A 278 -25.57 14.98 2.51
N SER A 279 -26.16 13.82 2.26
CA SER A 279 -26.57 12.89 3.32
C SER A 279 -25.38 12.04 3.78
N ALA A 280 -25.36 11.62 5.02
CA ALA A 280 -24.43 10.61 5.47
C ALA A 280 -24.70 9.25 4.78
N VAL A 281 -25.94 8.81 4.77
CA VAL A 281 -26.37 7.55 4.15
C VAL A 281 -27.68 7.76 3.42
N ARG A 282 -27.80 7.14 2.25
CA ARG A 282 -29.04 7.13 1.46
C ARG A 282 -29.41 5.71 1.04
N ALA A 283 -30.63 5.31 1.33
CA ALA A 283 -31.22 4.11 0.79
C ALA A 283 -32.22 4.47 -0.33
N GLY A 284 -32.05 3.89 -1.50
CA GLY A 284 -32.91 4.14 -2.64
C GLY A 284 -33.28 2.86 -3.38
N ASN A 285 -34.28 2.96 -4.30
CA ASN A 285 -34.65 1.87 -5.19
C ASN A 285 -34.85 0.52 -4.48
N TYR A 286 -35.63 0.51 -3.38
CA TYR A 286 -35.90 -0.68 -2.54
C TYR A 286 -34.68 -1.22 -1.76
N GLY A 287 -33.58 -0.51 -1.69
CA GLY A 287 -32.44 -0.88 -0.84
C GLY A 287 -32.83 -0.90 0.63
N LYS A 288 -32.33 -1.87 1.37
CA LYS A 288 -32.54 -2.00 2.82
C LYS A 288 -31.35 -1.46 3.58
N LEU A 289 -31.60 -0.57 4.54
CA LEU A 289 -30.59 -0.02 5.44
C LEU A 289 -30.84 -0.49 6.87
N ILE A 290 -29.80 -0.97 7.54
CA ILE A 290 -29.79 -1.35 8.95
C ILE A 290 -28.61 -0.61 9.60
N ILE A 291 -28.88 0.10 10.68
CA ILE A 291 -27.85 0.84 11.44
C ILE A 291 -27.82 0.26 12.85
N ASN A 292 -26.68 -0.32 13.22
CA ASN A 292 -26.45 -0.87 14.56
C ASN A 292 -25.48 -0.01 15.39
N GLY A 293 -24.75 0.91 14.77
CA GLY A 293 -23.82 1.80 15.46
C GLY A 293 -23.32 2.91 14.55
N GLY A 294 -22.56 3.85 15.12
CA GLY A 294 -21.94 4.97 14.43
C GLY A 294 -22.70 6.28 14.58
N HIS A 295 -22.03 7.36 14.22
CA HIS A 295 -22.55 8.73 14.22
C HIS A 295 -22.71 9.20 12.77
N PHE A 296 -23.83 9.86 12.46
CA PHE A 296 -24.15 10.24 11.09
C PHE A 296 -24.45 11.72 11.00
N TYR A 297 -23.72 12.41 10.14
CA TYR A 297 -23.81 13.85 9.93
C TYR A 297 -24.03 14.15 8.45
N GLY A 298 -25.12 14.82 8.14
CA GLY A 298 -25.32 15.43 6.82
C GLY A 298 -24.61 16.76 6.72
N THR A 299 -24.74 17.44 5.55
CA THR A 299 -24.30 18.82 5.40
C THR A 299 -25.16 19.71 6.31
N SER A 300 -24.51 20.52 7.16
CA SER A 300 -25.22 21.60 7.87
C SER A 300 -25.32 22.82 6.94
N GLU A 301 -26.49 23.47 6.89
CA GLU A 301 -26.66 24.77 6.28
C GLU A 301 -25.94 25.86 7.10
#